data_1419cfa891b8243eadb45745c69e7a5c
#
_entry.id   1419cfa891b8243eadb45745c69e7a5c
#
_cell.length_a   1.000
_cell.length_b   1.000
_cell.length_c   1.000
_cell.angle_alpha   90.00
_cell.angle_beta   90.00
_cell.angle_gamma   90.00
#
_symmetry.space_group_name_H-M   'P 1'
#
loop_
_entity.id
_entity.type
_entity.pdbx_description
1 polymer ?
#
loop_
_entity_poly.entity_id
_entity_poly.type
_entity_poly.pdbx_seq_one_letter_code
_entity_poly.pdbx_strand_id
1 'polypeptide(L)'
;MSNKKTAFTLLTSLVLVGSLLAGCGEKNSNDSAAAGNGATAEPAAKTTEFSFYYTGSQNVDDLWKTLIPMFEAKNPDVKVKPVYVASGTGAQPTYDRILAAKQANKGSGDIDLYEDGIDSVNKGKNDDIWDTLSESSIPNLKNVDENTLKDVSNLAIPYRASAVLLAYNSDKVKDAPKTLDELYDWIRKNPEKFAYNDPSTGGAGSSFVTTALYKFLPEEAIHNSDPSIMSQWGQGIDLLKDLGKYVYGKGIYPKKNQGTLDLLASGEVDMIPAWSDMVLDQISKGQLPATTKMQQITPGFNGGPTYLMVPKLSEKKDAVYKFLDFVVSPEAQTEIVNKMHGFPGIKLSNMPQEIQDSFKGASEGYRTFNLGDLGKEINKKWQSEVAAQ
;
A
#
# COMPACT_ATOMS: atom_id res chain seq x y z
N MET A 1 -50.40 8.23 -30.49
CA MET A 1 -51.17 9.07 -29.56
C MET A 1 -50.43 8.94 -28.21
N SER A 2 -49.87 9.90 -27.56
CA SER A 2 -49.84 11.36 -27.53
C SER A 2 -48.55 11.78 -26.82
N ASN A 3 -47.83 12.72 -27.40
CA ASN A 3 -46.70 13.45 -26.85
C ASN A 3 -47.11 14.25 -25.60
N LYS A 4 -46.24 14.33 -24.59
CA LYS A 4 -46.13 15.53 -23.77
C LYS A 4 -44.65 15.83 -23.48
N LYS A 5 -44.14 16.84 -24.13
CA LYS A 5 -42.94 17.60 -23.82
C LYS A 5 -43.27 18.56 -22.70
N THR A 6 -42.42 18.65 -21.68
CA THR A 6 -42.48 19.75 -20.73
C THR A 6 -41.10 20.42 -20.70
N ALA A 7 -41.05 21.61 -21.25
CA ALA A 7 -39.95 22.55 -21.17
C ALA A 7 -39.99 23.23 -19.80
N PHE A 8 -38.82 23.46 -19.19
CA PHE A 8 -38.67 24.33 -18.02
C PHE A 8 -37.63 25.41 -18.32
N THR A 9 -38.13 26.63 -18.15
CA THR A 9 -37.59 27.91 -18.61
C THR A 9 -36.49 28.40 -17.66
N LEU A 10 -35.42 28.97 -18.23
CA LEU A 10 -34.42 29.81 -17.57
C LEU A 10 -35.07 31.05 -16.91
N LEU A 11 -34.59 31.39 -15.72
CA LEU A 11 -34.73 32.74 -15.20
C LEU A 11 -33.32 33.23 -14.74
N THR A 12 -32.82 34.15 -15.54
CA THR A 12 -31.67 35.01 -15.28
C THR A 12 -32.13 36.16 -14.38
N SER A 13 -31.36 36.44 -13.30
CA SER A 13 -31.50 37.70 -12.56
C SER A 13 -30.13 38.30 -12.34
N LEU A 14 -29.86 39.34 -13.09
CA LEU A 14 -28.73 40.26 -13.00
C LEU A 14 -29.07 41.36 -12.00
N VAL A 15 -28.26 41.63 -10.99
CA VAL A 15 -28.29 42.85 -10.20
C VAL A 15 -26.90 43.40 -10.08
N LEU A 16 -26.66 44.49 -10.81
CA LEU A 16 -25.58 45.43 -10.65
C LEU A 16 -26.07 46.54 -9.73
N VAL A 17 -25.34 46.90 -8.68
CA VAL A 17 -25.32 48.27 -8.14
C VAL A 17 -23.92 48.56 -7.63
N GLY A 18 -23.27 49.49 -8.29
CA GLY A 18 -22.07 50.16 -7.81
C GLY A 18 -22.43 51.38 -7.00
N SER A 19 -21.53 51.77 -6.11
CA SER A 19 -21.43 53.17 -5.66
C SER A 19 -20.05 53.49 -5.11
N LEU A 20 -19.34 54.32 -5.79
CA LEU A 20 -18.18 55.09 -5.36
C LEU A 20 -18.64 56.20 -4.43
N LEU A 21 -17.89 56.48 -3.35
CA LEU A 21 -17.80 57.84 -2.80
C LEU A 21 -16.43 58.01 -2.12
N ALA A 22 -15.68 58.93 -2.66
CA ALA A 22 -14.48 59.50 -2.11
C ALA A 22 -14.85 60.59 -1.06
N GLY A 23 -14.05 60.71 -0.03
CA GLY A 23 -14.13 61.75 0.95
C GLY A 23 -12.76 62.13 1.51
N CYS A 24 -12.19 63.22 1.01
CA CYS A 24 -11.06 63.91 1.61
C CYS A 24 -11.55 64.78 2.76
N GLY A 25 -10.77 64.88 3.85
CA GLY A 25 -10.97 65.80 4.95
C GLY A 25 -9.82 65.79 5.96
N GLU A 26 -9.20 66.68 6.07
CA GLU A 26 -8.19 67.66 6.51
C GLU A 26 -7.61 67.46 7.93
N LYS A 27 -6.36 67.91 8.09
CA LYS A 27 -5.46 67.95 9.24
C LYS A 27 -6.05 68.53 10.52
N ASN A 28 -5.63 67.96 11.66
CA ASN A 28 -5.05 68.80 12.71
C ASN A 28 -4.09 67.98 13.62
N SER A 29 -2.98 68.61 13.92
CA SER A 29 -1.87 68.25 14.78
C SER A 29 -2.23 68.27 16.27
N ASN A 30 -1.73 67.28 17.05
CA ASN A 30 -0.89 67.58 18.23
C ASN A 30 -0.33 66.30 18.89
N ASP A 31 0.90 66.48 19.30
CA ASP A 31 1.82 65.60 20.00
C ASP A 31 1.25 64.65 21.09
N SER A 32 1.76 63.39 21.09
CA SER A 32 2.39 62.85 22.30
C SER A 32 3.12 61.55 21.95
N ALA A 33 4.42 61.49 22.21
CA ALA A 33 5.30 60.37 22.07
C ALA A 33 4.90 59.25 23.02
N ALA A 34 4.65 58.04 22.45
CA ALA A 34 4.75 56.77 23.16
C ALA A 34 5.54 55.81 22.28
N ALA A 35 6.73 55.43 22.75
CA ALA A 35 7.56 54.41 22.13
C ALA A 35 6.82 53.07 22.14
N GLY A 36 6.22 52.72 21.03
CA GLY A 36 5.70 51.38 20.76
C GLY A 36 6.81 50.55 20.16
N ASN A 37 7.28 49.52 20.90
CA ASN A 37 8.11 48.46 20.40
C ASN A 37 7.49 47.90 19.12
N GLY A 38 8.06 48.23 17.99
CA GLY A 38 7.81 47.56 16.75
C GLY A 38 8.40 46.13 16.82
N ALA A 39 7.61 45.20 17.30
CA ALA A 39 7.89 43.80 17.03
C ALA A 39 7.79 43.65 15.51
N THR A 40 8.94 43.61 14.84
CA THR A 40 9.06 43.11 13.49
C THR A 40 8.52 41.68 13.50
N ALA A 41 7.32 41.51 12.95
CA ALA A 41 6.81 40.17 12.67
C ALA A 41 7.84 39.49 11.76
N GLU A 42 8.49 38.48 12.28
CA GLU A 42 9.32 37.58 11.49
C GLU A 42 8.50 37.12 10.29
N PRO A 43 9.03 37.13 9.05
CA PRO A 43 8.29 36.64 7.91
C PRO A 43 7.87 35.20 8.20
N ALA A 44 6.57 34.89 8.12
CA ALA A 44 6.07 33.56 8.31
C ALA A 44 6.91 32.62 7.44
N ALA A 45 7.54 31.61 8.06
CA ALA A 45 8.40 30.67 7.39
C ALA A 45 7.61 30.05 6.23
N LYS A 46 8.18 30.09 5.02
CA LYS A 46 7.51 29.62 3.81
C LYS A 46 7.28 28.11 3.93
N THR A 47 6.04 27.70 4.11
CA THR A 47 5.66 26.29 4.21
C THR A 47 5.93 25.59 2.87
N THR A 48 6.65 24.48 2.91
CA THR A 48 6.89 23.60 1.76
C THR A 48 5.86 22.49 1.75
N GLU A 49 5.07 22.36 0.69
CA GLU A 49 4.14 21.24 0.49
C GLU A 49 4.71 20.26 -0.52
N PHE A 50 4.65 18.95 -0.22
CA PHE A 50 4.99 17.87 -1.15
C PHE A 50 3.85 16.85 -1.26
N SER A 51 3.75 16.19 -2.42
CA SER A 51 2.73 15.17 -2.66
C SER A 51 3.25 13.78 -2.36
N PHE A 52 2.44 13.01 -1.63
CA PHE A 52 2.71 11.62 -1.28
C PHE A 52 1.65 10.70 -1.85
N TYR A 53 2.01 9.91 -2.85
CA TYR A 53 1.15 8.90 -3.47
C TYR A 53 1.39 7.55 -2.81
N TYR A 54 0.35 6.98 -2.21
CA TYR A 54 0.41 5.68 -1.55
C TYR A 54 -0.77 4.80 -1.93
N THR A 55 -0.54 3.49 -1.88
CA THR A 55 -1.53 2.49 -2.28
C THR A 55 -1.74 1.48 -1.17
N GLY A 56 -2.90 0.86 -1.12
CA GLY A 56 -3.16 -0.18 -0.14
C GLY A 56 -4.64 -0.39 0.15
N SER A 57 -4.89 -1.18 1.17
CA SER A 57 -6.22 -1.34 1.78
C SER A 57 -6.49 -0.19 2.76
N GLN A 58 -7.72 -0.14 3.30
CA GLN A 58 -8.15 0.96 4.17
C GLN A 58 -7.24 1.16 5.40
N ASN A 59 -6.70 0.09 5.97
CA ASN A 59 -5.77 0.16 7.11
C ASN A 59 -4.50 0.98 6.80
N VAL A 60 -4.01 0.94 5.54
CA VAL A 60 -2.86 1.76 5.11
C VAL A 60 -3.25 3.25 5.04
N ASP A 61 -4.43 3.54 4.51
CA ASP A 61 -4.96 4.92 4.50
C ASP A 61 -5.15 5.46 5.93
N ASP A 62 -5.67 4.65 6.84
CA ASP A 62 -5.84 5.00 8.26
C ASP A 62 -4.49 5.21 8.97
N LEU A 63 -3.46 4.44 8.61
CA LEU A 63 -2.10 4.63 9.10
C LEU A 63 -1.57 6.02 8.72
N TRP A 64 -1.61 6.37 7.44
CA TRP A 64 -1.07 7.66 6.97
C TRP A 64 -1.86 8.84 7.51
N LYS A 65 -3.18 8.71 7.72
CA LYS A 65 -4.00 9.71 8.43
C LYS A 65 -3.58 9.92 9.89
N THR A 66 -2.87 8.96 10.49
CA THR A 66 -2.29 9.09 11.83
C THR A 66 -0.88 9.69 11.77
N LEU A 67 0.00 9.16 10.92
CA LEU A 67 1.41 9.55 10.89
C LEU A 67 1.64 10.96 10.33
N ILE A 68 0.89 11.37 9.31
CA ILE A 68 1.06 12.68 8.68
C ILE A 68 0.83 13.83 9.70
N PRO A 69 -0.26 13.86 10.46
CA PRO A 69 -0.43 14.88 11.50
C PRO A 69 0.65 14.86 12.59
N MET A 70 1.15 13.67 12.98
CA MET A 70 2.24 13.54 13.94
C MET A 70 3.54 14.19 13.41
N PHE A 71 3.85 13.97 12.15
CA PHE A 71 4.99 14.60 11.48
C PHE A 71 4.82 16.12 11.38
N GLU A 72 3.68 16.59 10.89
CA GLU A 72 3.40 18.02 10.68
C GLU A 72 3.40 18.83 11.98
N ALA A 73 2.98 18.21 13.09
CA ALA A 73 3.04 18.84 14.41
C ALA A 73 4.48 19.17 14.84
N LYS A 74 5.45 18.34 14.40
CA LYS A 74 6.89 18.54 14.68
C LYS A 74 7.60 19.39 13.63
N ASN A 75 7.03 19.49 12.45
CA ASN A 75 7.60 20.17 11.28
C ASN A 75 6.58 21.13 10.66
N PRO A 76 6.25 22.25 11.35
CA PRO A 76 5.20 23.18 10.90
C PRO A 76 5.53 23.88 9.58
N ASP A 77 6.81 23.84 9.16
CA ASP A 77 7.32 24.35 7.89
C ASP A 77 7.10 23.40 6.71
N VAL A 78 6.59 22.16 6.97
CA VAL A 78 6.33 21.16 5.94
C VAL A 78 4.88 20.69 5.98
N LYS A 79 4.27 20.53 4.80
CA LYS A 79 2.95 19.94 4.62
C LYS A 79 3.02 18.72 3.70
N VAL A 80 2.34 17.67 4.09
CA VAL A 80 2.19 16.47 3.26
C VAL A 80 0.82 16.51 2.60
N LYS A 81 0.79 16.43 1.27
CA LYS A 81 -0.44 16.27 0.49
C LYS A 81 -0.64 14.78 0.14
N PRO A 82 -1.44 14.04 0.93
CA PRO A 82 -1.65 12.63 0.70
C PRO A 82 -2.55 12.39 -0.51
N VAL A 83 -2.18 11.41 -1.35
CA VAL A 83 -2.98 10.94 -2.48
C VAL A 83 -3.12 9.43 -2.34
N TYR A 84 -4.26 9.00 -1.82
CA TYR A 84 -4.57 7.59 -1.65
C TYR A 84 -5.06 6.96 -2.95
N VAL A 85 -4.42 5.88 -3.35
CA VAL A 85 -4.79 5.06 -4.50
C VAL A 85 -5.19 3.67 -3.99
N ALA A 86 -6.48 3.37 -4.01
CA ALA A 86 -6.96 2.08 -3.50
C ALA A 86 -6.35 0.90 -4.26
N SER A 87 -6.01 -0.18 -3.53
CA SER A 87 -5.44 -1.40 -4.10
C SER A 87 -6.21 -1.90 -5.33
N GLY A 88 -5.48 -2.33 -6.34
CA GLY A 88 -6.03 -2.86 -7.59
C GLY A 88 -6.46 -1.80 -8.61
N THR A 89 -6.31 -0.50 -8.33
CA THR A 89 -6.84 0.56 -9.22
C THR A 89 -5.80 1.50 -9.81
N GLY A 90 -4.55 1.58 -9.29
CA GLY A 90 -3.74 2.69 -9.76
C GLY A 90 -2.24 2.74 -9.46
N ALA A 91 -1.62 1.72 -8.89
CA ALA A 91 -0.17 1.75 -8.64
C ALA A 91 0.62 1.91 -9.95
N GLN A 92 0.33 1.08 -10.96
CA GLN A 92 1.01 1.15 -12.25
C GLN A 92 0.79 2.49 -12.98
N PRO A 93 -0.43 3.07 -13.07
CA PRO A 93 -0.63 4.41 -13.61
C PRO A 93 0.17 5.50 -12.92
N THR A 94 0.40 5.38 -11.61
CA THR A 94 1.23 6.35 -10.87
C THR A 94 2.69 6.26 -11.27
N TYR A 95 3.24 5.05 -11.35
CA TYR A 95 4.59 4.79 -11.85
C TYR A 95 4.77 5.32 -13.29
N ASP A 96 3.85 4.96 -14.18
CA ASP A 96 3.90 5.36 -15.59
C ASP A 96 3.87 6.90 -15.75
N ARG A 97 3.17 7.61 -14.84
CA ARG A 97 3.13 9.08 -14.81
C ARG A 97 4.49 9.67 -14.44
N ILE A 98 5.19 9.10 -13.44
CA ILE A 98 6.56 9.55 -13.08
C ILE A 98 7.50 9.35 -14.27
N LEU A 99 7.45 8.17 -14.89
CA LEU A 99 8.28 7.83 -16.05
C LEU A 99 8.01 8.76 -17.24
N ALA A 100 6.74 8.97 -17.57
CA ALA A 100 6.33 9.87 -18.66
C ALA A 100 6.76 11.33 -18.40
N ALA A 101 6.65 11.80 -17.15
CA ALA A 101 7.11 13.14 -16.78
C ALA A 101 8.62 13.28 -16.95
N LYS A 102 9.42 12.30 -16.52
CA LYS A 102 10.87 12.25 -16.76
C LYS A 102 11.20 12.30 -18.26
N GLN A 103 10.55 11.46 -19.05
CA GLN A 103 10.78 11.41 -20.53
C GLN A 103 10.42 12.72 -21.21
N ALA A 104 9.42 13.44 -20.70
CA ALA A 104 8.98 14.73 -21.20
C ALA A 104 9.78 15.92 -20.65
N ASN A 105 10.79 15.69 -19.79
CA ASN A 105 11.54 16.71 -19.04
C ASN A 105 10.62 17.65 -18.21
N LYS A 106 9.58 17.07 -17.59
CA LYS A 106 8.57 17.77 -16.77
C LYS A 106 8.68 17.42 -15.28
N GLY A 107 9.89 17.22 -14.77
CA GLY A 107 10.12 16.89 -13.36
C GLY A 107 9.61 15.50 -12.98
N SER A 108 8.97 15.39 -11.83
CA SER A 108 8.44 14.13 -11.25
C SER A 108 6.95 13.89 -11.53
N GLY A 109 6.30 14.73 -12.34
CA GLY A 109 4.87 14.61 -12.62
C GLY A 109 3.97 14.92 -11.42
N ASP A 110 4.37 15.88 -10.59
CA ASP A 110 3.74 16.28 -9.32
C ASP A 110 3.71 15.15 -8.27
N ILE A 111 4.60 14.18 -8.36
CA ILE A 111 4.75 13.09 -7.39
C ILE A 111 6.11 13.25 -6.71
N ASP A 112 6.11 13.55 -5.41
CA ASP A 112 7.34 13.81 -4.66
C ASP A 112 7.78 12.64 -3.81
N LEU A 113 6.81 11.81 -3.39
CA LEU A 113 7.02 10.56 -2.66
C LEU A 113 6.05 9.51 -3.18
N TYR A 114 6.54 8.30 -3.38
CA TYR A 114 5.75 7.18 -3.89
C TYR A 114 5.91 5.93 -3.04
N GLU A 115 4.80 5.27 -2.73
CA GLU A 115 4.75 4.00 -2.01
C GLU A 115 4.38 2.87 -2.94
N ASP A 116 5.20 1.81 -2.98
CA ASP A 116 4.86 0.57 -3.68
C ASP A 116 5.76 -0.61 -3.24
N GLY A 117 5.57 -1.75 -3.88
CA GLY A 117 6.36 -2.97 -3.67
C GLY A 117 7.69 -2.98 -4.42
N ILE A 118 8.42 -4.10 -4.25
CA ILE A 118 9.76 -4.32 -4.82
C ILE A 118 9.80 -4.21 -6.36
N ASP A 119 8.73 -4.57 -7.05
CA ASP A 119 8.66 -4.47 -8.51
C ASP A 119 8.83 -3.03 -9.01
N SER A 120 8.21 -2.05 -8.33
CA SER A 120 8.35 -0.63 -8.66
C SER A 120 9.75 -0.10 -8.34
N VAL A 121 10.38 -0.60 -7.26
CA VAL A 121 11.79 -0.28 -6.97
C VAL A 121 12.68 -0.73 -8.12
N ASN A 122 12.55 -1.99 -8.55
CA ASN A 122 13.38 -2.58 -9.60
C ASN A 122 13.14 -1.96 -10.98
N LYS A 123 11.88 -1.72 -11.35
CA LYS A 123 11.54 -0.99 -12.59
C LYS A 123 12.15 0.39 -12.60
N GLY A 124 11.98 1.14 -11.50
CA GLY A 124 12.52 2.50 -11.43
C GLY A 124 14.03 2.56 -11.33
N LYS A 125 14.70 1.50 -10.84
CA LYS A 125 16.14 1.35 -10.95
C LYS A 125 16.57 1.25 -12.43
N ASN A 126 15.89 0.43 -13.22
CA ASN A 126 16.17 0.25 -14.64
C ASN A 126 15.89 1.53 -15.45
N ASP A 127 14.82 2.24 -15.09
CA ASP A 127 14.40 3.49 -15.72
C ASP A 127 15.14 4.73 -15.16
N ASP A 128 16.02 4.56 -14.16
CA ASP A 128 16.77 5.63 -13.47
C ASP A 128 15.85 6.76 -12.96
N ILE A 129 14.74 6.40 -12.29
CA ILE A 129 13.75 7.39 -11.79
C ILE A 129 13.79 7.62 -10.29
N TRP A 130 14.43 6.74 -9.51
CA TRP A 130 14.52 6.89 -8.08
C TRP A 130 15.80 7.59 -7.64
N ASP A 131 15.68 8.41 -6.62
CA ASP A 131 16.82 9.06 -5.98
C ASP A 131 17.57 8.09 -5.06
N THR A 132 18.85 8.32 -4.88
CA THR A 132 19.68 7.52 -3.97
C THR A 132 19.60 8.13 -2.57
N LEU A 133 19.14 7.34 -1.62
CA LEU A 133 18.94 7.75 -0.23
C LEU A 133 20.18 7.50 0.62
N SER A 134 20.46 8.36 1.58
CA SER A 134 21.65 8.27 2.42
C SER A 134 21.41 8.78 3.84
N GLU A 135 22.21 8.32 4.79
CA GLU A 135 22.16 8.80 6.19
C GLU A 135 22.50 10.29 6.33
N SER A 136 23.22 10.88 5.38
CA SER A 136 23.49 12.31 5.39
C SER A 136 22.24 13.16 5.18
N SER A 137 21.27 12.64 4.42
CA SER A 137 19.97 13.31 4.17
C SER A 137 18.87 12.81 5.09
N ILE A 138 18.97 11.57 5.59
CA ILE A 138 17.99 10.87 6.41
C ILE A 138 18.73 10.21 7.57
N PRO A 139 19.01 10.94 8.67
CA PRO A 139 19.85 10.44 9.79
C PRO A 139 19.34 9.16 10.45
N ASN A 140 18.01 8.93 10.48
CA ASN A 140 17.40 7.73 11.04
C ASN A 140 17.48 6.52 10.09
N LEU A 141 18.03 6.67 8.87
CA LEU A 141 18.21 5.55 7.93
C LEU A 141 19.13 4.45 8.54
N LYS A 142 20.04 4.80 9.46
CA LYS A 142 20.85 3.86 10.28
C LYS A 142 20.00 2.83 11.05
N ASN A 143 18.73 3.13 11.31
CA ASN A 143 17.81 2.22 11.99
C ASN A 143 17.35 1.08 11.07
N VAL A 144 17.37 1.28 9.76
CA VAL A 144 17.03 0.25 8.77
C VAL A 144 18.17 -0.77 8.65
N ASP A 145 17.83 -2.02 8.33
CA ASP A 145 18.82 -3.04 8.07
C ASP A 145 19.62 -2.72 6.80
N GLU A 146 20.96 -2.80 6.91
CA GLU A 146 21.86 -2.45 5.81
C GLU A 146 21.72 -3.37 4.60
N ASN A 147 21.45 -4.67 4.82
CA ASN A 147 21.29 -5.61 3.71
C ASN A 147 20.01 -5.30 2.95
N THR A 148 18.92 -5.01 3.66
CA THR A 148 17.66 -4.58 3.03
C THR A 148 17.86 -3.32 2.18
N LEU A 149 18.63 -2.34 2.64
CA LEU A 149 18.96 -1.14 1.84
C LEU A 149 19.83 -1.47 0.62
N LYS A 150 20.83 -2.36 0.79
CA LYS A 150 21.70 -2.81 -0.32
C LYS A 150 20.94 -3.58 -1.39
N ASP A 151 20.00 -4.44 -0.99
CA ASP A 151 19.16 -5.21 -1.92
C ASP A 151 18.35 -4.31 -2.86
N VAL A 152 17.92 -3.16 -2.37
CA VAL A 152 17.26 -2.13 -3.18
C VAL A 152 18.21 -1.03 -3.69
N SER A 153 19.52 -1.23 -3.60
CA SER A 153 20.54 -0.28 -4.06
C SER A 153 20.42 1.13 -3.46
N ASN A 154 19.91 1.24 -2.22
CA ASN A 154 19.58 2.49 -1.52
C ASN A 154 18.58 3.40 -2.27
N LEU A 155 17.76 2.85 -3.15
CA LEU A 155 16.76 3.60 -3.93
C LEU A 155 15.39 3.68 -3.25
N ALA A 156 15.22 2.98 -2.14
CA ALA A 156 13.96 2.88 -1.41
C ALA A 156 14.19 2.63 0.08
N ILE A 157 13.22 3.02 0.89
CA ILE A 157 13.19 2.73 2.33
C ILE A 157 12.03 1.79 2.62
N PRO A 158 12.26 0.61 3.24
CA PRO A 158 11.18 -0.20 3.77
C PRO A 158 10.56 0.54 4.96
N TYR A 159 9.25 0.64 5.05
CA TYR A 159 8.62 1.24 6.22
C TYR A 159 7.77 0.26 7.03
N ARG A 160 7.38 -0.83 6.43
CA ARG A 160 6.68 -1.97 7.04
C ARG A 160 6.87 -3.21 6.20
N ALA A 161 6.60 -4.40 6.79
CA ALA A 161 6.45 -5.63 6.02
C ALA A 161 5.18 -6.38 6.45
N SER A 162 4.59 -7.11 5.52
CA SER A 162 3.42 -7.96 5.72
C SER A 162 3.55 -9.22 4.87
N ALA A 163 2.78 -10.26 5.21
CA ALA A 163 2.76 -11.52 4.48
C ALA A 163 1.33 -12.00 4.23
N VAL A 164 1.11 -12.66 3.10
CA VAL A 164 -0.10 -13.45 2.91
C VAL A 164 0.06 -14.76 3.66
N LEU A 165 -0.94 -15.08 4.49
CA LEU A 165 -1.03 -16.29 5.29
C LEU A 165 -2.38 -16.97 5.04
N LEU A 166 -2.56 -18.20 5.51
CA LEU A 166 -3.88 -18.78 5.63
C LEU A 166 -4.57 -18.21 6.87
N ALA A 167 -5.67 -17.50 6.69
CA ALA A 167 -6.56 -17.12 7.77
C ALA A 167 -7.72 -18.11 7.82
N TYR A 168 -8.07 -18.59 9.02
CA TYR A 168 -9.06 -19.62 9.17
C TYR A 168 -9.84 -19.53 10.49
N ASN A 169 -11.06 -20.06 10.51
CA ASN A 169 -11.86 -20.21 11.71
C ASN A 169 -11.41 -21.46 12.49
N SER A 170 -10.76 -21.26 13.64
CA SER A 170 -10.23 -22.37 14.45
C SER A 170 -11.30 -23.25 15.10
N ASP A 171 -12.56 -22.84 15.12
CA ASP A 171 -13.66 -23.68 15.57
C ASP A 171 -14.02 -24.74 14.52
N LYS A 172 -13.80 -24.43 13.26
CA LYS A 172 -14.09 -25.31 12.10
C LYS A 172 -12.87 -26.07 11.63
N VAL A 173 -11.70 -25.42 11.56
CA VAL A 173 -10.45 -26.02 11.10
C VAL A 173 -9.56 -26.28 12.32
N LYS A 174 -9.47 -27.56 12.74
CA LYS A 174 -8.67 -27.95 13.91
C LYS A 174 -7.18 -28.09 13.59
N ASP A 175 -6.88 -28.65 12.41
CA ASP A 175 -5.53 -28.84 11.88
C ASP A 175 -5.40 -28.07 10.57
N ALA A 176 -4.90 -26.84 10.65
CA ALA A 176 -4.69 -26.02 9.47
C ALA A 176 -3.52 -26.56 8.64
N PRO A 177 -3.64 -26.54 7.29
CA PRO A 177 -2.57 -26.97 6.39
C PRO A 177 -1.26 -26.24 6.63
N LYS A 178 -0.14 -26.97 6.59
CA LYS A 178 1.22 -26.42 6.78
C LYS A 178 2.02 -26.40 5.48
N THR A 179 1.56 -27.13 4.47
CA THR A 179 2.19 -27.19 3.15
C THR A 179 1.18 -26.90 2.05
N LEU A 180 1.67 -26.56 0.85
CA LEU A 180 0.80 -26.33 -0.31
C LEU A 180 0.00 -27.59 -0.67
N ASP A 181 0.61 -28.77 -0.59
CA ASP A 181 -0.07 -30.04 -0.90
C ASP A 181 -1.20 -30.30 0.10
N GLU A 182 -0.95 -30.12 1.39
CA GLU A 182 -1.98 -30.23 2.43
C GLU A 182 -3.12 -29.22 2.20
N LEU A 183 -2.80 -27.97 1.77
CA LEU A 183 -3.79 -26.96 1.46
C LEU A 183 -4.69 -27.39 0.29
N TYR A 184 -4.11 -27.84 -0.81
CA TYR A 184 -4.87 -28.23 -1.98
C TYR A 184 -5.73 -29.48 -1.70
N ASP A 185 -5.22 -30.41 -0.90
CA ASP A 185 -5.98 -31.56 -0.43
C ASP A 185 -7.11 -31.15 0.51
N TRP A 186 -6.86 -30.19 1.40
CA TRP A 186 -7.89 -29.64 2.29
C TRP A 186 -9.03 -29.00 1.48
N ILE A 187 -8.70 -28.21 0.44
CA ILE A 187 -9.69 -27.57 -0.45
C ILE A 187 -10.58 -28.64 -1.11
N ARG A 188 -10.00 -29.72 -1.66
CA ARG A 188 -10.76 -30.80 -2.30
C ARG A 188 -11.65 -31.55 -1.31
N LYS A 189 -11.19 -31.76 -0.07
CA LYS A 189 -11.94 -32.45 0.99
C LYS A 189 -13.03 -31.60 1.64
N ASN A 190 -12.95 -30.29 1.51
CA ASN A 190 -13.87 -29.32 2.11
C ASN A 190 -14.44 -28.38 1.03
N PRO A 191 -15.27 -28.91 0.08
CA PRO A 191 -15.78 -28.13 -1.02
C PRO A 191 -16.57 -26.90 -0.53
N GLU A 192 -16.36 -25.78 -1.21
CA GLU A 192 -16.96 -24.48 -0.95
C GLU A 192 -16.57 -23.83 0.41
N LYS A 193 -15.60 -24.42 1.14
CA LYS A 193 -15.10 -23.87 2.41
C LYS A 193 -13.80 -23.06 2.31
N PHE A 194 -13.30 -22.89 1.09
CA PHE A 194 -12.14 -22.05 0.78
C PHE A 194 -12.50 -21.02 -0.29
N ALA A 195 -12.06 -19.79 -0.11
CA ALA A 195 -12.17 -18.74 -1.12
C ALA A 195 -10.82 -18.01 -1.28
N TYR A 196 -10.55 -17.53 -2.48
CA TYR A 196 -9.54 -16.49 -2.72
C TYR A 196 -10.14 -15.41 -3.62
N ASN A 197 -9.70 -14.17 -3.48
CA ASN A 197 -10.22 -13.09 -4.29
C ASN A 197 -9.66 -13.13 -5.71
N ASP A 198 -10.39 -12.52 -6.65
CA ASP A 198 -9.92 -12.26 -8.01
C ASP A 198 -8.51 -11.62 -7.94
N PRO A 199 -7.47 -12.27 -8.53
CA PRO A 199 -6.08 -11.85 -8.41
C PRO A 199 -5.80 -10.46 -9.01
N SER A 200 -6.63 -10.00 -9.95
CA SER A 200 -6.50 -8.66 -10.52
C SER A 200 -6.98 -7.54 -9.59
N THR A 201 -7.66 -7.90 -8.49
CA THR A 201 -8.31 -6.94 -7.59
C THR A 201 -7.72 -6.87 -6.18
N GLY A 202 -6.80 -7.77 -5.84
CA GLY A 202 -6.17 -7.78 -4.52
C GLY A 202 -5.04 -8.79 -4.38
N GLY A 203 -4.02 -8.40 -3.62
CA GLY A 203 -2.75 -9.13 -3.52
C GLY A 203 -2.85 -10.52 -2.90
N ALA A 204 -3.82 -10.79 -2.01
CA ALA A 204 -3.95 -12.12 -1.42
C ALA A 204 -4.35 -13.19 -2.47
N GLY A 205 -5.31 -12.87 -3.33
CA GLY A 205 -5.68 -13.75 -4.45
C GLY A 205 -4.55 -13.87 -5.47
N SER A 206 -3.88 -12.77 -5.79
CA SER A 206 -2.70 -12.78 -6.66
C SER A 206 -1.60 -13.68 -6.09
N SER A 207 -1.35 -13.59 -4.78
CA SER A 207 -0.37 -14.44 -4.10
C SER A 207 -0.72 -15.93 -4.18
N PHE A 208 -1.99 -16.28 -3.93
CA PHE A 208 -2.45 -17.67 -4.05
C PHE A 208 -2.26 -18.21 -5.47
N VAL A 209 -2.70 -17.47 -6.48
CA VAL A 209 -2.60 -17.86 -7.90
C VAL A 209 -1.14 -18.00 -8.33
N THR A 210 -0.31 -17.00 -8.02
CA THR A 210 1.12 -17.03 -8.36
C THR A 210 1.82 -18.20 -7.68
N THR A 211 1.54 -18.45 -6.39
CA THR A 211 2.14 -19.58 -5.66
C THR A 211 1.73 -20.92 -6.27
N ALA A 212 0.47 -21.07 -6.70
CA ALA A 212 0.01 -22.28 -7.37
C ALA A 212 0.67 -22.48 -8.75
N LEU A 213 0.86 -21.41 -9.53
CA LEU A 213 1.56 -21.48 -10.82
C LEU A 213 3.02 -21.87 -10.66
N TYR A 214 3.70 -21.33 -9.67
CA TYR A 214 5.12 -21.54 -9.43
C TYR A 214 5.45 -22.80 -8.62
N LYS A 215 4.42 -23.53 -8.14
CA LYS A 215 4.61 -24.79 -7.40
C LYS A 215 5.47 -25.83 -8.15
N PHE A 216 5.35 -25.87 -9.47
CA PHE A 216 6.01 -26.85 -10.32
C PHE A 216 7.30 -26.34 -10.96
N LEU A 217 7.75 -25.16 -10.57
CA LEU A 217 8.97 -24.52 -11.06
C LEU A 217 10.06 -24.55 -9.97
N PRO A 218 11.34 -24.46 -10.37
CA PRO A 218 12.42 -24.28 -9.41
C PRO A 218 12.22 -23.02 -8.55
N GLU A 219 12.70 -23.01 -7.30
CA GLU A 219 12.48 -21.88 -6.39
C GLU A 219 13.03 -20.57 -6.95
N GLU A 220 14.14 -20.61 -7.68
CA GLU A 220 14.76 -19.43 -8.31
C GLU A 220 13.86 -18.76 -9.35
N ALA A 221 12.86 -19.47 -9.86
CA ALA A 221 11.90 -18.94 -10.84
C ALA A 221 11.09 -17.76 -10.29
N ILE A 222 10.91 -17.66 -8.98
CA ILE A 222 10.18 -16.53 -8.36
C ILE A 222 10.91 -15.17 -8.52
N HIS A 223 12.17 -15.19 -8.92
CA HIS A 223 12.98 -14.01 -9.21
C HIS A 223 13.25 -13.82 -10.72
N ASN A 224 12.56 -14.58 -11.55
CA ASN A 224 12.73 -14.53 -13.01
C ASN A 224 11.58 -13.73 -13.65
N SER A 225 11.92 -12.66 -14.36
CA SER A 225 10.99 -11.81 -15.11
C SER A 225 11.01 -12.07 -16.62
N ASP A 226 11.73 -13.10 -17.11
CA ASP A 226 11.78 -13.46 -18.52
C ASP A 226 10.43 -14.04 -18.98
N PRO A 227 9.79 -13.48 -20.02
CA PRO A 227 8.51 -13.98 -20.56
C PRO A 227 8.53 -15.44 -21.02
N SER A 228 9.68 -16.02 -21.33
CA SER A 228 9.79 -17.44 -21.74
C SER A 228 9.27 -18.41 -20.67
N ILE A 229 9.30 -18.03 -19.39
CA ILE A 229 8.82 -18.86 -18.28
C ILE A 229 7.32 -19.14 -18.37
N MET A 230 6.55 -18.32 -19.07
CA MET A 230 5.11 -18.49 -19.25
C MET A 230 4.76 -19.84 -19.90
N SER A 231 5.67 -20.39 -20.73
CA SER A 231 5.50 -21.71 -21.35
C SER A 231 5.45 -22.84 -20.33
N GLN A 232 5.94 -22.63 -19.11
CA GLN A 232 6.02 -23.63 -18.04
C GLN A 232 4.84 -23.58 -17.07
N TRP A 233 3.90 -22.65 -17.22
CA TRP A 233 2.77 -22.47 -16.29
C TRP A 233 1.64 -23.51 -16.45
N GLY A 234 1.70 -24.37 -17.45
CA GLY A 234 0.62 -25.31 -17.77
C GLY A 234 0.12 -26.11 -16.58
N GLN A 235 1.03 -26.79 -15.84
CA GLN A 235 0.66 -27.61 -14.68
C GLN A 235 0.00 -26.77 -13.56
N GLY A 236 0.47 -25.55 -13.32
CA GLY A 236 -0.13 -24.66 -12.33
C GLY A 236 -1.52 -24.17 -12.75
N ILE A 237 -1.74 -23.91 -14.03
CA ILE A 237 -3.07 -23.59 -14.57
C ILE A 237 -4.02 -24.77 -14.41
N ASP A 238 -3.58 -25.98 -14.73
CA ASP A 238 -4.41 -27.19 -14.58
C ASP A 238 -4.77 -27.43 -13.10
N LEU A 239 -3.83 -27.19 -12.18
CA LEU A 239 -4.11 -27.22 -10.74
C LEU A 239 -5.18 -26.21 -10.35
N LEU A 240 -5.08 -24.95 -10.81
CA LEU A 240 -6.06 -23.90 -10.49
C LEU A 240 -7.44 -24.22 -11.07
N LYS A 241 -7.53 -24.78 -12.28
CA LYS A 241 -8.77 -25.28 -12.89
C LYS A 241 -9.41 -26.38 -12.06
N ASP A 242 -8.60 -27.32 -11.59
CA ASP A 242 -9.10 -28.40 -10.73
C ASP A 242 -9.63 -27.85 -9.41
N LEU A 243 -8.87 -27.00 -8.73
CA LEU A 243 -9.28 -26.37 -7.47
C LEU A 243 -10.53 -25.49 -7.63
N GLY A 244 -10.72 -24.86 -8.78
CA GLY A 244 -11.89 -24.04 -9.11
C GLY A 244 -13.22 -24.76 -8.86
N LYS A 245 -13.26 -26.08 -9.00
CA LYS A 245 -14.45 -26.91 -8.75
C LYS A 245 -14.85 -27.02 -7.27
N TYR A 246 -13.91 -26.73 -6.37
CA TYR A 246 -14.03 -26.93 -4.92
C TYR A 246 -14.00 -25.65 -4.11
N VAL A 247 -13.56 -24.53 -4.71
CA VAL A 247 -13.59 -23.22 -4.02
C VAL A 247 -15.01 -22.67 -3.92
N TYR A 248 -15.21 -21.65 -3.13
CA TYR A 248 -16.47 -20.97 -2.88
C TYR A 248 -17.27 -20.74 -4.17
N GLY A 249 -18.57 -21.08 -4.12
CA GLY A 249 -19.48 -20.93 -5.26
C GLY A 249 -19.03 -21.62 -6.54
N LYS A 250 -18.14 -22.64 -6.45
CA LYS A 250 -17.57 -23.37 -7.59
C LYS A 250 -16.91 -22.48 -8.63
N GLY A 251 -16.07 -21.54 -8.16
CA GLY A 251 -15.34 -20.61 -9.00
C GLY A 251 -15.90 -19.20 -8.96
N ILE A 252 -16.66 -18.83 -7.93
CA ILE A 252 -16.96 -17.43 -7.64
C ILE A 252 -15.77 -16.82 -6.89
N TYR A 253 -15.20 -15.78 -7.47
CA TYR A 253 -14.03 -15.10 -6.93
C TYR A 253 -14.42 -13.71 -6.42
N PRO A 254 -14.44 -13.50 -5.09
CA PRO A 254 -14.75 -12.19 -4.51
C PRO A 254 -13.82 -11.10 -5.03
N LYS A 255 -14.30 -9.86 -5.05
CA LYS A 255 -13.47 -8.73 -5.43
C LYS A 255 -12.75 -8.17 -4.21
N LYS A 256 -11.48 -7.78 -4.40
CA LYS A 256 -10.57 -7.23 -3.39
C LYS A 256 -10.29 -8.21 -2.24
N ASN A 257 -9.26 -7.94 -1.47
CA ASN A 257 -8.94 -8.70 -0.25
C ASN A 257 -10.11 -8.69 0.76
N GLN A 258 -10.86 -7.56 0.83
CA GLN A 258 -11.98 -7.43 1.75
C GLN A 258 -13.08 -8.45 1.47
N GLY A 259 -13.39 -8.73 0.20
CA GLY A 259 -14.46 -9.67 -0.14
C GLY A 259 -14.24 -11.10 0.40
N THR A 260 -12.99 -11.56 0.49
CA THR A 260 -12.69 -12.86 1.12
C THR A 260 -12.76 -12.79 2.65
N LEU A 261 -12.32 -11.67 3.24
CA LEU A 261 -12.45 -11.46 4.68
C LEU A 261 -13.91 -11.43 5.13
N ASP A 262 -14.79 -10.81 4.33
CA ASP A 262 -16.24 -10.79 4.61
C ASP A 262 -16.85 -12.19 4.59
N LEU A 263 -16.43 -13.07 3.66
CA LEU A 263 -16.87 -14.47 3.63
C LEU A 263 -16.37 -15.26 4.84
N LEU A 264 -15.15 -15.03 5.31
CA LEU A 264 -14.64 -15.64 6.53
C LEU A 264 -15.39 -15.13 7.77
N ALA A 265 -15.65 -13.83 7.84
CA ALA A 265 -16.38 -13.19 8.92
C ALA A 265 -17.81 -13.71 9.04
N SER A 266 -18.51 -13.89 7.92
CA SER A 266 -19.87 -14.44 7.87
C SER A 266 -19.93 -15.96 8.11
N GLY A 267 -18.79 -16.67 8.04
CA GLY A 267 -18.72 -18.14 8.15
C GLY A 267 -19.19 -18.88 6.91
N GLU A 268 -19.31 -18.21 5.78
CA GLU A 268 -19.57 -18.86 4.48
C GLU A 268 -18.41 -19.74 4.05
N VAL A 269 -17.19 -19.28 4.33
CA VAL A 269 -15.96 -20.08 4.17
C VAL A 269 -15.25 -20.26 5.50
N ASP A 270 -14.42 -21.27 5.60
CA ASP A 270 -13.68 -21.60 6.83
C ASP A 270 -12.20 -21.20 6.74
N MET A 271 -11.68 -20.95 5.53
CA MET A 271 -10.27 -20.62 5.28
C MET A 271 -10.11 -19.76 4.02
N ILE A 272 -9.17 -18.82 4.07
CA ILE A 272 -8.80 -17.91 2.97
C ILE A 272 -7.30 -17.60 2.99
N PRO A 273 -6.65 -17.26 1.86
CA PRO A 273 -5.41 -16.51 1.88
C PRO A 273 -5.72 -15.06 2.21
N ALA A 274 -4.99 -14.46 3.15
CA ALA A 274 -5.20 -13.07 3.55
C ALA A 274 -3.90 -12.43 4.01
N TRP A 275 -3.77 -11.12 3.85
CA TRP A 275 -2.70 -10.33 4.41
C TRP A 275 -2.78 -10.32 5.93
N SER A 276 -1.67 -10.61 6.61
CA SER A 276 -1.59 -10.73 8.07
C SER A 276 -2.03 -9.45 8.79
N ASP A 277 -1.61 -8.31 8.29
CA ASP A 277 -1.98 -6.99 8.81
C ASP A 277 -3.49 -6.72 8.72
N MET A 278 -4.14 -7.10 7.61
CA MET A 278 -5.59 -6.95 7.47
C MET A 278 -6.37 -7.86 8.42
N VAL A 279 -5.91 -9.11 8.60
CA VAL A 279 -6.56 -10.06 9.52
C VAL A 279 -6.49 -9.55 10.95
N LEU A 280 -5.30 -9.11 11.40
CA LEU A 280 -5.10 -8.61 12.76
C LEU A 280 -5.86 -7.31 13.02
N ASP A 281 -5.87 -6.38 12.05
CA ASP A 281 -6.66 -5.15 12.12
C ASP A 281 -8.16 -5.46 12.30
N GLN A 282 -8.70 -6.40 11.51
CA GLN A 282 -10.12 -6.75 11.60
C GLN A 282 -10.48 -7.54 12.86
N ILE A 283 -9.58 -8.36 13.40
CA ILE A 283 -9.76 -8.99 14.70
C ILE A 283 -9.81 -7.91 15.79
N SER A 284 -8.89 -6.95 15.76
CA SER A 284 -8.81 -5.85 16.74
C SER A 284 -10.06 -4.97 16.74
N LYS A 285 -10.69 -4.80 15.56
CA LYS A 285 -11.95 -4.05 15.37
C LYS A 285 -13.22 -4.88 15.62
N GLY A 286 -13.08 -6.16 15.96
CA GLY A 286 -14.23 -7.08 16.13
C GLY A 286 -14.97 -7.39 14.82
N GLN A 287 -14.36 -7.14 13.66
CA GLN A 287 -14.95 -7.44 12.35
C GLN A 287 -14.71 -8.89 11.93
N LEU A 288 -13.63 -9.50 12.42
CA LEU A 288 -13.42 -10.95 12.37
C LEU A 288 -13.59 -11.55 13.75
N PRO A 289 -14.11 -12.80 13.86
CA PRO A 289 -14.21 -13.50 15.14
C PRO A 289 -12.84 -13.66 15.82
N ALA A 290 -12.79 -13.58 17.14
CA ALA A 290 -11.55 -13.83 17.92
C ALA A 290 -11.01 -15.26 17.74
N THR A 291 -11.83 -16.19 17.22
CA THR A 291 -11.45 -17.56 16.84
C THR A 291 -10.70 -17.63 15.51
N THR A 292 -10.59 -16.50 14.79
CA THR A 292 -9.78 -16.44 13.57
C THR A 292 -8.31 -16.58 13.93
N LYS A 293 -7.64 -17.53 13.30
CA LYS A 293 -6.22 -17.79 13.43
C LYS A 293 -5.53 -17.69 12.08
N MET A 294 -4.20 -17.58 12.12
CA MET A 294 -3.37 -17.56 10.93
C MET A 294 -2.38 -18.71 10.97
N GLN A 295 -2.08 -19.27 9.79
CA GLN A 295 -1.10 -20.34 9.59
C GLN A 295 -0.17 -20.00 8.44
N GLN A 296 1.13 -19.99 8.71
CA GLN A 296 2.16 -19.96 7.67
C GLN A 296 2.24 -21.34 6.99
N ILE A 297 2.34 -21.37 5.65
CA ILE A 297 2.57 -22.59 4.88
C ILE A 297 3.99 -22.62 4.30
N THR A 298 4.42 -23.81 3.87
CA THR A 298 5.70 -24.03 3.22
C THR A 298 5.49 -24.70 1.85
N PRO A 299 6.08 -24.15 0.77
CA PRO A 299 6.70 -22.82 0.68
C PRO A 299 5.69 -21.71 0.93
N GLY A 300 6.16 -20.56 1.45
CA GLY A 300 5.31 -19.44 1.83
C GLY A 300 4.61 -18.77 0.66
N PHE A 301 3.54 -18.07 0.96
CA PHE A 301 2.92 -17.12 0.04
C PHE A 301 3.79 -15.87 -0.12
N ASN A 302 3.36 -14.97 -1.01
CA ASN A 302 4.04 -13.69 -1.21
C ASN A 302 3.94 -12.80 0.05
N GLY A 303 5.03 -12.10 0.31
CA GLY A 303 5.14 -11.11 1.34
C GLY A 303 6.36 -10.23 1.12
N GLY A 304 6.63 -9.37 2.06
CA GLY A 304 7.81 -8.54 2.06
C GLY A 304 7.55 -7.11 2.46
N PRO A 305 8.61 -6.28 2.41
CA PRO A 305 8.52 -4.87 2.70
C PRO A 305 7.68 -4.11 1.67
N THR A 306 6.99 -3.10 2.16
CA THR A 306 6.48 -2.00 1.34
C THR A 306 7.47 -0.85 1.45
N TYR A 307 7.76 -0.23 0.32
CA TYR A 307 8.84 0.74 0.19
C TYR A 307 8.32 2.14 -0.09
N LEU A 308 9.09 3.11 0.36
CA LEU A 308 8.95 4.52 0.03
C LEU A 308 10.10 4.93 -0.90
N MET A 309 9.77 5.54 -2.03
CA MET A 309 10.69 5.93 -3.09
C MET A 309 10.53 7.41 -3.41
N VAL A 310 11.65 8.09 -3.61
CA VAL A 310 11.68 9.51 -3.98
C VAL A 310 11.99 9.63 -5.47
N PRO A 311 11.12 10.22 -6.28
CA PRO A 311 11.45 10.51 -7.66
C PRO A 311 12.68 11.42 -7.77
N LYS A 312 13.66 11.03 -8.59
CA LYS A 312 14.94 11.72 -8.75
C LYS A 312 14.80 13.19 -9.16
N LEU A 313 13.73 13.51 -9.88
CA LEU A 313 13.43 14.86 -10.36
C LEU A 313 12.43 15.64 -9.47
N SER A 314 12.11 15.16 -8.27
CA SER A 314 11.35 15.96 -7.30
C SER A 314 12.16 17.17 -6.86
N GLU A 315 11.50 18.34 -6.83
CA GLU A 315 12.07 19.59 -6.33
C GLU A 315 11.84 19.80 -4.83
N LYS A 316 11.17 18.83 -4.17
CA LYS A 316 10.77 18.91 -2.74
C LYS A 316 11.57 17.93 -1.86
N LYS A 317 12.73 17.46 -2.31
CA LYS A 317 13.50 16.41 -1.66
C LYS A 317 13.79 16.68 -0.18
N ASP A 318 14.17 17.90 0.19
CA ASP A 318 14.50 18.23 1.57
C ASP A 318 13.30 18.01 2.50
N ALA A 319 12.09 18.41 2.06
CA ALA A 319 10.87 18.19 2.82
C ALA A 319 10.49 16.69 2.88
N VAL A 320 10.67 15.96 1.78
CA VAL A 320 10.45 14.52 1.70
C VAL A 320 11.44 13.77 2.59
N TYR A 321 12.72 14.14 2.62
CA TYR A 321 13.72 13.50 3.47
C TYR A 321 13.44 13.72 4.96
N LYS A 322 12.98 14.90 5.37
CA LYS A 322 12.50 15.13 6.75
C LYS A 322 11.36 14.17 7.11
N PHE A 323 10.42 13.95 6.18
CA PHE A 323 9.32 13.01 6.39
C PHE A 323 9.80 11.56 6.45
N LEU A 324 10.69 11.15 5.57
CA LEU A 324 11.29 9.81 5.58
C LEU A 324 12.09 9.56 6.87
N ASP A 325 12.84 10.57 7.35
CA ASP A 325 13.56 10.49 8.62
C ASP A 325 12.62 10.25 9.81
N PHE A 326 11.47 10.93 9.82
CA PHE A 326 10.41 10.67 10.80
C PHE A 326 9.86 9.25 10.66
N VAL A 327 9.54 8.79 9.44
CA VAL A 327 8.92 7.47 9.20
C VAL A 327 9.80 6.33 9.71
N VAL A 328 11.12 6.42 9.58
CA VAL A 328 12.07 5.40 10.10
C VAL A 328 12.59 5.69 11.50
N SER A 329 11.94 6.60 12.23
CA SER A 329 12.19 6.79 13.66
C SER A 329 11.51 5.69 14.50
N PRO A 330 12.04 5.33 15.67
CA PRO A 330 11.38 4.36 16.57
C PRO A 330 9.96 4.77 16.97
N GLU A 331 9.70 6.07 17.09
CA GLU A 331 8.36 6.59 17.42
C GLU A 331 7.33 6.29 16.32
N ALA A 332 7.62 6.68 15.08
CA ALA A 332 6.71 6.43 13.95
C ALA A 332 6.57 4.92 13.71
N GLN A 333 7.64 4.15 13.85
CA GLN A 333 7.63 2.70 13.67
C GLN A 333 6.81 2.00 14.76
N THR A 334 6.76 2.53 15.98
CA THR A 334 5.85 2.03 17.03
C THR A 334 4.40 2.20 16.62
N GLU A 335 4.03 3.36 16.08
CA GLU A 335 2.67 3.58 15.55
C GLU A 335 2.37 2.68 14.35
N ILE A 336 3.34 2.47 13.46
CA ILE A 336 3.18 1.56 12.31
C ILE A 336 2.88 0.14 12.80
N VAL A 337 3.66 -0.39 13.73
CA VAL A 337 3.41 -1.74 14.29
C VAL A 337 2.05 -1.81 14.98
N ASN A 338 1.72 -0.84 15.81
CA ASN A 338 0.45 -0.81 16.55
C ASN A 338 -0.77 -0.73 15.64
N LYS A 339 -0.68 0.00 14.52
CA LYS A 339 -1.78 0.20 13.56
C LYS A 339 -1.87 -0.90 12.52
N MET A 340 -0.71 -1.35 12.03
CA MET A 340 -0.65 -2.31 10.92
C MET A 340 -0.49 -3.75 11.37
N HIS A 341 -0.09 -3.97 12.63
CA HIS A 341 0.19 -5.31 13.15
C HIS A 341 1.16 -6.13 12.27
N GLY A 342 2.01 -5.41 11.52
CA GLY A 342 3.03 -5.98 10.65
C GLY A 342 4.44 -5.79 11.21
N PHE A 343 5.44 -6.33 10.52
CA PHE A 343 6.83 -6.12 10.90
C PHE A 343 7.24 -4.66 10.66
N PRO A 344 8.05 -4.07 11.57
CA PRO A 344 8.58 -2.72 11.37
C PRO A 344 9.54 -2.67 10.17
N GLY A 345 9.67 -1.50 9.57
CA GLY A 345 10.66 -1.22 8.52
C GLY A 345 12.08 -0.98 9.06
N ILE A 346 12.27 -0.98 10.38
CA ILE A 346 13.57 -0.82 11.05
C ILE A 346 13.95 -2.07 11.84
N LYS A 347 15.22 -2.16 12.22
CA LYS A 347 15.73 -3.25 13.06
C LYS A 347 14.91 -3.37 14.35
N LEU A 348 14.46 -4.57 14.69
CA LEU A 348 13.74 -4.82 15.93
C LEU A 348 14.51 -4.35 17.16
N SER A 349 15.84 -4.43 17.15
CA SER A 349 16.70 -3.93 18.24
C SER A 349 16.55 -2.43 18.51
N ASN A 350 16.02 -1.67 17.57
CA ASN A 350 15.78 -0.22 17.69
C ASN A 350 14.33 0.11 18.13
N MET A 351 13.50 -0.93 18.28
CA MET A 351 12.11 -0.77 18.74
C MET A 351 12.03 -0.83 20.28
N PRO A 352 10.96 -0.29 20.90
CA PRO A 352 10.68 -0.48 22.32
C PRO A 352 10.65 -1.97 22.69
N GLN A 353 11.08 -2.30 23.92
CA GLN A 353 11.19 -3.70 24.41
C GLN A 353 9.89 -4.49 24.26
N GLU A 354 8.75 -3.86 24.53
CA GLU A 354 7.43 -4.48 24.37
C GLU A 354 7.17 -4.96 22.94
N ILE A 355 7.56 -4.13 21.95
CA ILE A 355 7.46 -4.50 20.53
C ILE A 355 8.43 -5.62 20.21
N GLN A 356 9.70 -5.55 20.68
CA GLN A 356 10.67 -6.63 20.47
C GLN A 356 10.16 -7.98 21.02
N ASP A 357 9.55 -7.97 22.19
CA ASP A 357 9.00 -9.17 22.82
C ASP A 357 7.79 -9.73 22.04
N SER A 358 6.96 -8.88 21.44
CA SER A 358 5.81 -9.30 20.63
C SER A 358 6.20 -10.04 19.34
N PHE A 359 7.40 -9.74 18.80
CA PHE A 359 7.96 -10.43 17.63
C PHE A 359 8.90 -11.59 17.98
N LYS A 360 9.07 -11.93 19.26
CA LYS A 360 9.97 -12.99 19.68
C LYS A 360 9.52 -14.36 19.15
N GLY A 361 10.32 -14.94 18.28
CA GLY A 361 10.02 -16.22 17.62
C GLY A 361 9.10 -16.08 16.38
N ALA A 362 8.69 -14.88 16.02
CA ALA A 362 8.06 -14.64 14.73
C ALA A 362 9.10 -14.79 13.62
N SER A 363 8.82 -15.65 12.64
CA SER A 363 9.60 -15.74 11.40
C SER A 363 8.86 -15.02 10.29
N GLU A 364 9.58 -14.31 9.45
CA GLU A 364 8.99 -13.65 8.28
C GLU A 364 8.46 -14.64 7.24
N GLY A 365 8.82 -15.91 7.25
CA GLY A 365 8.27 -17.08 6.54
C GLY A 365 7.63 -16.91 5.14
N TYR A 366 7.65 -15.70 4.59
CA TYR A 366 7.11 -15.36 3.27
C TYR A 366 8.17 -15.49 2.17
N ARG A 367 7.73 -15.53 0.93
CA ARG A 367 8.59 -15.40 -0.25
C ARG A 367 8.33 -14.07 -0.93
N THR A 368 9.39 -13.41 -1.38
CA THR A 368 9.26 -12.21 -2.20
C THR A 368 9.38 -12.57 -3.66
N PHE A 369 8.27 -12.43 -4.38
CA PHE A 369 8.23 -12.65 -5.82
C PHE A 369 8.68 -11.37 -6.55
N ASN A 370 9.66 -11.49 -7.42
CA ASN A 370 10.16 -10.41 -8.27
C ASN A 370 9.95 -10.80 -9.75
N LEU A 371 8.73 -10.62 -10.22
CA LEU A 371 8.26 -11.12 -11.51
C LEU A 371 8.17 -10.05 -12.60
N GLY A 372 8.37 -8.78 -12.25
CA GLY A 372 8.21 -7.67 -13.18
C GLY A 372 6.81 -7.63 -13.80
N ASP A 373 6.73 -7.59 -15.14
CA ASP A 373 5.44 -7.55 -15.85
C ASP A 373 4.71 -8.91 -15.94
N LEU A 374 5.36 -10.00 -15.55
CA LEU A 374 4.73 -11.34 -15.55
C LEU A 374 3.49 -11.39 -14.63
N GLY A 375 3.43 -10.58 -13.58
CA GLY A 375 2.23 -10.47 -12.73
C GLY A 375 0.96 -10.10 -13.52
N LYS A 376 1.09 -9.23 -14.53
CA LYS A 376 -0.02 -8.87 -15.44
C LYS A 376 -0.41 -10.06 -16.33
N GLU A 377 0.56 -10.79 -16.85
CA GLU A 377 0.34 -11.95 -17.70
C GLU A 377 -0.28 -13.12 -16.92
N ILE A 378 0.11 -13.33 -15.65
CA ILE A 378 -0.53 -14.27 -14.73
C ILE A 378 -2.02 -13.95 -14.59
N ASN A 379 -2.36 -12.68 -14.33
CA ASN A 379 -3.76 -12.26 -14.18
C ASN A 379 -4.57 -12.48 -15.46
N LYS A 380 -4.02 -12.15 -16.64
CA LYS A 380 -4.67 -12.38 -17.93
C LYS A 380 -4.91 -13.88 -18.18
N LYS A 381 -3.89 -14.69 -17.94
CA LYS A 381 -3.96 -16.13 -18.16
C LYS A 381 -4.95 -16.80 -17.19
N TRP A 382 -4.94 -16.41 -15.93
CA TRP A 382 -5.91 -16.87 -14.94
C TRP A 382 -7.34 -16.49 -15.36
N GLN A 383 -7.57 -15.23 -15.76
CA GLN A 383 -8.87 -14.75 -16.18
C GLN A 383 -9.42 -15.52 -17.38
N SER A 384 -8.57 -15.78 -18.39
CA SER A 384 -8.99 -16.47 -19.62
C SER A 384 -9.14 -17.97 -19.47
N GLU A 385 -8.37 -18.62 -18.60
CA GLU A 385 -8.31 -20.09 -18.53
C GLU A 385 -8.90 -20.69 -17.25
N VAL A 386 -8.95 -19.94 -16.15
CA VAL A 386 -9.45 -20.42 -14.86
C VAL A 386 -10.81 -19.82 -14.54
N ALA A 387 -10.94 -18.50 -14.58
CA ALA A 387 -12.19 -17.83 -14.19
C ALA A 387 -13.29 -17.92 -15.26
N ALA A 388 -12.96 -18.19 -16.49
CA ALA A 388 -13.90 -18.30 -17.61
C ALA A 388 -14.58 -19.68 -17.77
N GLN A 389 -14.38 -20.60 -16.81
CA GLN A 389 -14.94 -21.97 -16.87
C GLN A 389 -16.34 -22.09 -16.29
#